data_0a904546cda00f3dab57f9f922745925
#
_entry.id   0a904546cda00f3dab57f9f922745925
#
_cell.length_a   1.000
_cell.length_b   1.000
_cell.length_c   1.000
_cell.angle_alpha   90.00
_cell.angle_beta   90.00
_cell.angle_gamma   90.00
#
_symmetry.space_group_name_H-M   'P 1'
#
loop_
_entity.id
_entity.type
_entity.pdbx_description
1 polymer ?
#
loop_
_entity_poly.entity_id
_entity_poly.type
_entity_poly.pdbx_seq_one_letter_code
_entity_poly.pdbx_strand_id
1 'polypeptide(L)'
;MGLLSVLTLVLTVPIWRRTPITGTGLSFAGLGQAGGLRLLALALLNSLPVAITSTLFLFFVEDRLQLPDKAGPLLILFFLSAGASVPLWAKLSNRIGPKQTLLIAMPLSIAGFIGAASLSAGNLAGFAVICLASGAALGADMVVLPAMFSVVLTRAGLNASAAFGIWSFARKLGLALAAFFTLPLLERSGFTPGQTNSAQALTTLNLAYAVLPCILKVGAFGMVLTLPTEVTRK
;
A
#
# COMPACT_ATOMS: atom_id res chain seq x y z
N MET A 1 -15.03 -14.23 17.93
CA MET A 1 -14.37 -12.91 17.70
C MET A 1 -14.21 -12.10 18.99
N GLY A 2 -15.23 -11.97 19.86
CA GLY A 2 -15.18 -11.15 21.08
C GLY A 2 -14.12 -11.53 22.11
N LEU A 3 -13.86 -12.83 22.33
CA LEU A 3 -12.90 -13.29 23.32
C LEU A 3 -11.45 -12.91 23.00
N LEU A 4 -11.05 -12.95 21.74
CA LEU A 4 -9.71 -12.54 21.28
C LEU A 4 -9.51 -11.02 21.43
N SER A 5 -10.54 -10.23 21.17
CA SER A 5 -10.48 -8.77 21.35
C SER A 5 -10.37 -8.37 22.82
N VAL A 6 -11.10 -9.06 23.72
CA VAL A 6 -11.01 -8.83 25.17
C VAL A 6 -9.64 -9.27 25.70
N LEU A 7 -9.10 -10.40 25.25
CA LEU A 7 -7.77 -10.88 25.65
C LEU A 7 -6.67 -9.91 25.23
N THR A 8 -6.72 -9.41 23.98
CA THR A 8 -5.77 -8.39 23.49
C THR A 8 -5.88 -7.10 24.29
N LEU A 9 -7.07 -6.66 24.65
CA LEU A 9 -7.30 -5.46 25.42
C LEU A 9 -6.73 -5.61 26.83
N VAL A 10 -6.96 -6.73 27.51
CA VAL A 10 -6.43 -7.01 28.85
C VAL A 10 -4.91 -7.09 28.87
N LEU A 11 -4.31 -7.73 27.85
CA LEU A 11 -2.85 -7.87 27.74
C LEU A 11 -2.16 -6.52 27.42
N THR A 12 -2.85 -5.59 26.77
CA THR A 12 -2.28 -4.29 26.39
C THR A 12 -2.53 -3.18 27.39
N VAL A 13 -3.50 -3.31 28.32
CA VAL A 13 -3.80 -2.32 29.38
C VAL A 13 -2.57 -1.83 30.16
N PRO A 14 -1.58 -2.69 30.56
CA PRO A 14 -0.39 -2.23 31.27
C PRO A 14 0.51 -1.31 30.43
N ILE A 15 0.48 -1.47 29.10
CA ILE A 15 1.29 -0.68 28.16
C ILE A 15 0.66 0.72 28.01
N TRP A 16 -0.66 0.82 28.01
CA TRP A 16 -1.39 2.08 27.83
C TRP A 16 -1.25 3.04 29.03
N ARG A 17 -1.01 2.50 30.22
CA ARG A 17 -0.85 3.31 31.45
C ARG A 17 0.52 3.99 31.59
N ARG A 18 1.50 3.71 30.71
CA ARG A 18 2.91 4.10 30.92
C ARG A 18 3.48 5.13 29.94
N THR A 19 2.74 5.60 28.98
CA THR A 19 3.26 6.62 28.06
C THR A 19 2.64 7.98 28.32
N PRO A 20 3.34 8.89 29.05
CA PRO A 20 2.98 10.28 29.00
C PRO A 20 3.12 10.76 27.56
N ILE A 21 2.09 11.44 27.04
CA ILE A 21 2.12 12.08 25.72
C ILE A 21 3.09 13.27 25.85
N THR A 22 4.39 13.00 25.70
CA THR A 22 5.42 14.02 25.69
C THR A 22 5.65 14.43 24.23
N GLY A 23 5.22 15.61 23.88
CA GLY A 23 5.45 16.22 22.57
C GLY A 23 4.75 17.57 22.48
N THR A 24 5.39 18.52 21.84
CA THR A 24 4.75 19.78 21.42
C THR A 24 3.59 19.46 20.48
N GLY A 25 2.51 20.26 20.54
CA GLY A 25 1.35 20.08 19.67
C GLY A 25 1.75 19.96 18.20
N LEU A 26 0.96 19.24 17.41
CA LEU A 26 1.24 19.02 15.99
C LEU A 26 1.19 20.38 15.27
N SER A 27 2.35 20.85 14.80
CA SER A 27 2.46 22.00 13.93
C SER A 27 2.75 21.53 12.49
N PHE A 28 1.86 21.89 11.55
CA PHE A 28 2.09 21.60 10.13
C PHE A 28 3.37 22.27 9.61
N ALA A 29 3.72 23.44 10.15
CA ALA A 29 4.97 24.11 9.82
C ALA A 29 6.19 23.29 10.30
N GLY A 30 6.17 22.79 11.54
CA GLY A 30 7.23 21.93 12.07
C GLY A 30 7.33 20.61 11.31
N LEU A 31 6.20 20.02 10.92
CA LEU A 31 6.17 18.80 10.10
C LEU A 31 6.76 19.06 8.69
N GLY A 32 6.49 20.24 8.11
CA GLY A 32 7.03 20.64 6.82
C GLY A 32 8.55 20.84 6.87
N GLN A 33 9.06 21.56 7.86
CA GLN A 33 10.49 21.80 8.06
C GLN A 33 11.26 20.50 8.30
N ALA A 34 10.67 19.55 9.01
CA ALA A 34 11.26 18.23 9.25
C ALA A 34 11.21 17.28 8.04
N GLY A 35 10.60 17.67 6.91
CA GLY A 35 10.40 16.81 5.75
C GLY A 35 9.24 15.80 5.90
N GLY A 36 8.45 15.89 6.96
CA GLY A 36 7.33 15.00 7.25
C GLY A 36 6.19 15.13 6.23
N LEU A 37 5.90 16.33 5.73
CA LEU A 37 4.89 16.54 4.68
C LEU A 37 5.24 15.81 3.38
N ARG A 38 6.52 15.75 3.04
CA ARG A 38 7.00 15.02 1.86
C ARG A 38 6.80 13.51 2.02
N LEU A 39 7.04 12.99 3.23
CA LEU A 39 6.76 11.58 3.55
C LEU A 39 5.26 11.28 3.58
N LEU A 40 4.43 12.21 4.04
CA LEU A 40 2.96 12.06 3.96
C LEU A 40 2.47 12.05 2.52
N ALA A 41 2.98 12.95 1.67
CA ALA A 41 2.65 12.97 0.24
C ALA A 41 3.11 11.66 -0.45
N LEU A 42 4.31 11.18 -0.11
CA LEU A 42 4.79 9.88 -0.57
C LEU A 42 3.91 8.75 -0.08
N ALA A 43 3.50 8.75 1.19
CA ALA A 43 2.61 7.72 1.74
C ALA A 43 1.25 7.70 1.05
N LEU A 44 0.66 8.87 0.79
CA LEU A 44 -0.58 9.00 0.04
C LEU A 44 -0.41 8.46 -1.38
N LEU A 45 0.57 8.97 -2.13
CA LEU A 45 0.83 8.54 -3.51
C LEU A 45 1.12 7.04 -3.59
N ASN A 46 1.92 6.51 -2.67
CA ASN A 46 2.29 5.10 -2.63
C ASN A 46 1.14 4.18 -2.16
N SER A 47 0.13 4.73 -1.46
CA SER A 47 -1.06 3.96 -1.05
C SER A 47 -2.09 3.82 -2.17
N LEU A 48 -2.14 4.75 -3.13
CA LEU A 48 -3.10 4.74 -4.23
C LEU A 48 -3.03 3.46 -5.10
N PRO A 49 -1.86 2.96 -5.53
CA PRO A 49 -1.76 1.70 -6.26
C PRO A 49 -2.44 0.54 -5.56
N VAL A 50 -2.14 0.35 -4.27
CA VAL A 50 -2.74 -0.72 -3.47
C VAL A 50 -4.25 -0.50 -3.27
N ALA A 51 -4.67 0.74 -3.08
CA ALA A 51 -6.08 1.09 -2.94
C ALA A 51 -6.88 0.77 -4.21
N ILE A 52 -6.35 1.14 -5.39
CA ILE A 52 -6.96 0.86 -6.69
C ILE A 52 -7.07 -0.64 -6.92
N THR A 53 -5.96 -1.37 -6.74
CA THR A 53 -5.96 -2.82 -6.94
C THR A 53 -6.86 -3.54 -5.95
N SER A 54 -6.93 -3.11 -4.68
CA SER A 54 -7.85 -3.68 -3.70
C SER A 54 -9.31 -3.45 -4.07
N THR A 55 -9.65 -2.26 -4.59
CA THR A 55 -11.01 -1.92 -5.02
C THR A 55 -11.45 -2.76 -6.23
N LEU A 56 -10.54 -2.99 -7.17
CA LEU A 56 -10.84 -3.66 -8.43
C LEU A 56 -10.49 -5.16 -8.43
N PHE A 57 -9.92 -5.68 -7.34
CA PHE A 57 -9.37 -7.04 -7.27
C PHE A 57 -10.39 -8.11 -7.66
N LEU A 58 -11.58 -8.06 -7.09
CA LEU A 58 -12.64 -9.02 -7.35
C LEU A 58 -13.03 -9.02 -8.83
N PHE A 59 -13.29 -7.84 -9.38
CA PHE A 59 -13.66 -7.68 -10.78
C PHE A 59 -12.55 -8.17 -11.72
N PHE A 60 -11.30 -7.88 -11.38
CA PHE A 60 -10.17 -8.32 -12.19
C PHE A 60 -10.04 -9.85 -12.20
N VAL A 61 -10.18 -10.52 -11.05
CA VAL A 61 -10.08 -11.97 -10.96
C VAL A 61 -11.26 -12.67 -11.60
N GLU A 62 -12.48 -12.23 -11.32
CA GLU A 62 -13.68 -12.94 -11.76
C GLU A 62 -14.07 -12.59 -13.20
N ASP A 63 -14.10 -11.29 -13.55
CA ASP A 63 -14.59 -10.85 -14.85
C ASP A 63 -13.48 -10.81 -15.92
N ARG A 64 -12.26 -10.33 -15.57
CA ARG A 64 -11.17 -10.19 -16.56
C ARG A 64 -10.35 -11.47 -16.72
N LEU A 65 -9.99 -12.13 -15.62
CA LEU A 65 -9.25 -13.39 -15.66
C LEU A 65 -10.17 -14.61 -15.78
N GLN A 66 -11.48 -14.45 -15.60
CA GLN A 66 -12.45 -15.53 -15.65
C GLN A 66 -12.10 -16.69 -14.70
N LEU A 67 -11.75 -16.34 -13.46
CA LEU A 67 -11.39 -17.27 -12.40
C LEU A 67 -12.43 -17.22 -11.26
N PRO A 68 -13.66 -17.76 -11.48
CA PRO A 68 -14.70 -17.73 -10.47
C PRO A 68 -14.23 -18.45 -9.18
N ASP A 69 -14.65 -17.93 -8.04
CA ASP A 69 -14.33 -18.46 -6.70
C ASP A 69 -12.84 -18.47 -6.33
N LYS A 70 -11.95 -17.89 -7.15
CA LYS A 70 -10.51 -17.84 -6.84
C LYS A 70 -10.06 -16.53 -6.20
N ALA A 71 -10.91 -15.50 -6.19
CA ALA A 71 -10.55 -14.19 -5.63
C ALA A 71 -10.17 -14.27 -4.14
N GLY A 72 -10.96 -14.98 -3.33
CA GLY A 72 -10.68 -15.16 -1.90
C GLY A 72 -9.32 -15.82 -1.62
N PRO A 73 -9.05 -17.03 -2.15
CA PRO A 73 -7.76 -17.69 -1.99
C PRO A 73 -6.57 -16.87 -2.49
N LEU A 74 -6.69 -16.17 -3.61
CA LEU A 74 -5.64 -15.31 -4.17
C LEU A 74 -5.39 -14.08 -3.30
N LEU A 75 -6.43 -13.50 -2.71
CA LEU A 75 -6.31 -12.38 -1.77
C LEU A 75 -5.61 -12.82 -0.48
N ILE A 76 -5.94 -14.01 0.03
CA ILE A 76 -5.25 -14.60 1.19
C ILE A 76 -3.77 -14.81 0.86
N LEU A 77 -3.45 -15.37 -0.31
CA LEU A 77 -2.07 -15.58 -0.77
C LEU A 77 -1.29 -14.25 -0.83
N PHE A 78 -1.91 -13.19 -1.37
CA PHE A 78 -1.34 -11.85 -1.41
C PHE A 78 -1.00 -11.31 -0.01
N PHE A 79 -1.95 -11.37 0.94
CA PHE A 79 -1.70 -10.87 2.30
C PHE A 79 -0.75 -11.75 3.10
N LEU A 80 -0.77 -13.07 2.93
CA LEU A 80 0.22 -13.96 3.54
C LEU A 80 1.63 -13.65 3.03
N SER A 81 1.79 -13.43 1.73
CA SER A 81 3.08 -13.01 1.16
C SER A 81 3.54 -11.68 1.74
N ALA A 82 2.62 -10.71 1.88
CA ALA A 82 2.94 -9.42 2.48
C ALA A 82 3.44 -9.60 3.92
N GLY A 83 2.71 -10.33 4.75
CA GLY A 83 3.09 -10.59 6.15
C GLY A 83 4.40 -11.36 6.28
N ALA A 84 4.57 -12.43 5.50
CA ALA A 84 5.77 -13.26 5.52
C ALA A 84 7.04 -12.51 5.06
N SER A 85 6.90 -11.52 4.18
CA SER A 85 8.02 -10.73 3.67
C SER A 85 8.49 -9.63 4.65
N VAL A 86 7.66 -9.23 5.62
CA VAL A 86 7.97 -8.17 6.60
C VAL A 86 9.33 -8.35 7.29
N PRO A 87 9.67 -9.53 7.87
CA PRO A 87 10.97 -9.70 8.53
C PRO A 87 12.15 -9.60 7.57
N LEU A 88 11.98 -10.00 6.30
CA LEU A 88 13.03 -9.88 5.28
C LEU A 88 13.30 -8.41 4.96
N TRP A 89 12.25 -7.62 4.74
CA TRP A 89 12.36 -6.20 4.46
C TRP A 89 12.88 -5.40 5.66
N ALA A 90 12.49 -5.75 6.88
CA ALA A 90 13.04 -5.16 8.10
C ALA A 90 14.55 -5.43 8.23
N LYS A 91 14.99 -6.66 7.99
CA LYS A 91 16.42 -7.03 7.96
C LYS A 91 17.17 -6.25 6.86
N LEU A 92 16.62 -6.19 5.66
CA LEU A 92 17.22 -5.49 4.54
C LEU A 92 17.34 -3.99 4.84
N SER A 93 16.27 -3.37 5.35
CA SER A 93 16.24 -1.96 5.73
C SER A 93 17.27 -1.62 6.80
N ASN A 94 17.54 -2.55 7.74
CA ASN A 94 18.60 -2.37 8.74
C ASN A 94 20.02 -2.48 8.15
N ARG A 95 20.20 -3.21 7.04
CA ARG A 95 21.51 -3.42 6.40
C ARG A 95 21.88 -2.34 5.40
N ILE A 96 20.97 -2.04 4.47
CA ILE A 96 21.23 -1.12 3.35
C ILE A 96 20.54 0.25 3.51
N GLY A 97 19.71 0.38 4.52
CA GLY A 97 18.92 1.59 4.78
C GLY A 97 17.54 1.58 4.13
N PRO A 98 16.61 2.38 4.69
CA PRO A 98 15.19 2.36 4.28
C PRO A 98 14.98 2.86 2.84
N LYS A 99 15.69 3.90 2.39
CA LYS A 99 15.58 4.42 1.03
C LYS A 99 15.93 3.36 -0.01
N GLN A 100 17.06 2.68 0.15
CA GLN A 100 17.51 1.66 -0.79
C GLN A 100 16.57 0.45 -0.79
N THR A 101 16.03 0.08 0.36
CA THR A 101 15.03 -0.98 0.49
C THR A 101 13.76 -0.67 -0.32
N LEU A 102 13.26 0.58 -0.26
CA LEU A 102 12.12 1.00 -1.09
C LEU A 102 12.44 0.97 -2.58
N LEU A 103 13.67 1.41 -2.96
CA LEU A 103 14.10 1.40 -4.37
C LEU A 103 14.22 -0.02 -4.94
N ILE A 104 14.36 -1.06 -4.10
CA ILE A 104 14.32 -2.48 -4.51
C ILE A 104 12.86 -2.98 -4.54
N ALA A 105 12.06 -2.64 -3.53
CA ALA A 105 10.70 -3.16 -3.41
C ALA A 105 9.73 -2.56 -4.44
N MET A 106 9.87 -1.28 -4.79
CA MET A 106 8.97 -0.61 -5.73
C MET A 106 9.04 -1.18 -7.16
N PRO A 107 10.21 -1.46 -7.77
CA PRO A 107 10.29 -2.15 -9.04
C PRO A 107 9.65 -3.54 -9.03
N LEU A 108 9.75 -4.29 -7.93
CA LEU A 108 9.07 -5.57 -7.77
C LEU A 108 7.54 -5.41 -7.83
N SER A 109 7.01 -4.38 -7.19
CA SER A 109 5.58 -4.04 -7.27
C SER A 109 5.15 -3.66 -8.68
N ILE A 110 5.94 -2.82 -9.38
CA ILE A 110 5.68 -2.40 -10.76
C ILE A 110 5.68 -3.61 -11.69
N ALA A 111 6.66 -4.49 -11.56
CA ALA A 111 6.73 -5.72 -12.36
C ALA A 111 5.51 -6.63 -12.13
N GLY A 112 5.03 -6.74 -10.88
CA GLY A 112 3.80 -7.45 -10.55
C GLY A 112 2.57 -6.86 -11.26
N PHE A 113 2.39 -5.55 -11.20
CA PHE A 113 1.25 -4.89 -11.84
C PHE A 113 1.30 -4.98 -13.38
N ILE A 114 2.46 -4.75 -14.00
CA ILE A 114 2.62 -4.89 -15.45
C ILE A 114 2.39 -6.35 -15.87
N GLY A 115 2.91 -7.30 -15.07
CA GLY A 115 2.68 -8.73 -15.30
C GLY A 115 1.18 -9.06 -15.33
N ALA A 116 0.38 -8.46 -14.44
CA ALA A 116 -1.07 -8.66 -14.43
C ALA A 116 -1.75 -8.21 -15.74
N ALA A 117 -1.26 -7.11 -16.34
CA ALA A 117 -1.81 -6.60 -17.61
C ALA A 117 -1.67 -7.60 -18.76
N SER A 118 -0.63 -8.43 -18.74
CA SER A 118 -0.31 -9.38 -19.82
C SER A 118 -0.98 -10.75 -19.67
N LEU A 119 -1.68 -11.00 -18.55
CA LEU A 119 -2.32 -12.30 -18.33
C LEU A 119 -3.55 -12.50 -19.21
N SER A 120 -3.64 -13.71 -19.76
CA SER A 120 -4.84 -14.21 -20.43
C SER A 120 -5.87 -14.75 -19.40
N ALA A 121 -7.13 -14.84 -19.83
CA ALA A 121 -8.17 -15.51 -19.05
C ALA A 121 -7.76 -16.95 -18.72
N GLY A 122 -8.14 -17.42 -17.52
CA GLY A 122 -7.82 -18.76 -17.01
C GLY A 122 -6.41 -18.92 -16.41
N ASN A 123 -5.54 -17.92 -16.48
CA ASN A 123 -4.15 -18.05 -16.00
C ASN A 123 -4.03 -17.86 -14.48
N LEU A 124 -4.50 -18.87 -13.73
CA LEU A 124 -4.45 -18.88 -12.26
C LEU A 124 -3.00 -18.86 -11.74
N ALA A 125 -2.12 -19.69 -12.31
CA ALA A 125 -0.74 -19.81 -11.85
C ALA A 125 0.05 -18.50 -12.03
N GLY A 126 -0.10 -17.87 -13.19
CA GLY A 126 0.52 -16.57 -13.46
C GLY A 126 0.05 -15.50 -12.48
N PHE A 127 -1.25 -15.45 -12.20
CA PHE A 127 -1.79 -14.46 -11.25
C PHE A 127 -1.41 -14.77 -9.79
N ALA A 128 -1.29 -16.04 -9.41
CA ALA A 128 -0.77 -16.42 -8.10
C ALA A 128 0.68 -15.94 -7.89
N VAL A 129 1.55 -16.06 -8.91
CA VAL A 129 2.92 -15.52 -8.85
C VAL A 129 2.90 -13.99 -8.70
N ILE A 130 2.00 -13.31 -9.40
CA ILE A 130 1.83 -11.85 -9.27
C ILE A 130 1.36 -11.48 -7.87
N CYS A 131 0.41 -12.21 -7.28
CA CYS A 131 -0.04 -12.00 -5.89
C CYS A 131 1.12 -12.17 -4.91
N LEU A 132 1.97 -13.17 -5.09
CA LEU A 132 3.15 -13.38 -4.26
C LEU A 132 4.16 -12.22 -4.39
N ALA A 133 4.49 -11.80 -5.60
CA ALA A 133 5.46 -10.74 -5.85
C ALA A 133 4.95 -9.37 -5.36
N SER A 134 3.72 -9.01 -5.70
CA SER A 134 3.12 -7.73 -5.30
C SER A 134 2.80 -7.69 -3.80
N GLY A 135 2.37 -8.81 -3.21
CA GLY A 135 2.22 -8.96 -1.77
C GLY A 135 3.55 -8.78 -1.04
N ALA A 136 4.61 -9.45 -1.49
CA ALA A 136 5.93 -9.27 -0.92
C ALA A 136 6.39 -7.80 -0.98
N ALA A 137 6.18 -7.11 -2.11
CA ALA A 137 6.51 -5.70 -2.24
C ALA A 137 5.68 -4.81 -1.28
N LEU A 138 4.40 -5.12 -1.06
CA LEU A 138 3.56 -4.43 -0.07
C LEU A 138 4.15 -4.54 1.34
N GLY A 139 4.72 -5.69 1.70
CA GLY A 139 5.38 -5.87 3.00
C GLY A 139 6.49 -4.86 3.26
N ALA A 140 7.25 -4.45 2.24
CA ALA A 140 8.24 -3.38 2.36
C ALA A 140 7.59 -2.02 2.67
N ASP A 141 6.53 -1.67 1.94
CA ASP A 141 5.81 -0.41 2.16
C ASP A 141 5.22 -0.31 3.57
N MET A 142 4.74 -1.45 4.12
CA MET A 142 4.15 -1.52 5.47
C MET A 142 5.17 -1.30 6.59
N VAL A 143 6.43 -1.61 6.37
CA VAL A 143 7.49 -1.50 7.38
C VAL A 143 8.32 -0.24 7.20
N VAL A 144 8.78 0.01 5.98
CA VAL A 144 9.82 1.02 5.72
C VAL A 144 9.29 2.44 5.82
N LEU A 145 8.14 2.71 5.18
CA LEU A 145 7.57 4.07 5.16
C LEU A 145 7.16 4.57 6.56
N PRO A 146 6.43 3.80 7.40
CA PRO A 146 6.12 4.22 8.76
C PRO A 146 7.37 4.39 9.63
N ALA A 147 8.39 3.55 9.44
CA ALA A 147 9.64 3.67 10.18
C ALA A 147 10.38 4.97 9.82
N MET A 148 10.47 5.31 8.54
CA MET A 148 11.04 6.61 8.11
C MET A 148 10.28 7.78 8.71
N PHE A 149 8.96 7.73 8.68
CA PHE A 149 8.12 8.78 9.24
C PHE A 149 8.32 8.94 10.75
N SER A 150 8.38 7.83 11.50
CA SER A 150 8.67 7.83 12.93
C SER A 150 10.01 8.50 13.26
N VAL A 151 11.06 8.22 12.49
CA VAL A 151 12.40 8.84 12.69
C VAL A 151 12.32 10.36 12.51
N VAL A 152 11.62 10.83 11.48
CA VAL A 152 11.42 12.27 11.23
C VAL A 152 10.70 12.95 12.40
N LEU A 153 9.63 12.33 12.90
CA LEU A 153 8.87 12.85 14.04
C LEU A 153 9.72 12.93 15.31
N THR A 154 10.48 11.89 15.61
CA THR A 154 11.34 11.83 16.80
C THR A 154 12.41 12.93 16.74
N ARG A 155 13.06 13.13 15.60
CA ARG A 155 14.07 14.17 15.41
C ARG A 155 13.50 15.59 15.55
N ALA A 156 12.26 15.77 15.12
CA ALA A 156 11.58 17.08 15.20
C ALA A 156 10.90 17.32 16.56
N GLY A 157 10.92 16.38 17.49
CA GLY A 157 10.25 16.48 18.79
C GLY A 157 8.72 16.59 18.68
N LEU A 158 8.14 16.08 17.57
CA LEU A 158 6.71 16.20 17.28
C LEU A 158 5.91 15.06 17.91
N ASN A 159 4.63 15.35 18.21
CA ASN A 159 3.70 14.37 18.74
C ASN A 159 3.43 13.25 17.73
N ALA A 160 3.99 12.05 18.00
CA ALA A 160 3.88 10.90 17.13
C ALA A 160 2.42 10.42 16.95
N SER A 161 1.61 10.45 18.02
CA SER A 161 0.21 9.98 17.96
C SER A 161 -0.63 10.79 16.97
N ALA A 162 -0.57 12.13 17.08
CA ALA A 162 -1.30 13.02 16.17
C ALA A 162 -0.79 12.89 14.72
N ALA A 163 0.54 12.76 14.54
CA ALA A 163 1.13 12.61 13.21
C ALA A 163 0.76 11.28 12.55
N PHE A 164 0.74 10.17 13.28
CA PHE A 164 0.24 8.89 12.77
C PHE A 164 -1.27 8.88 12.53
N GLY A 165 -2.03 9.73 13.23
CA GLY A 165 -3.44 10.00 12.90
C GLY A 165 -3.59 10.57 11.49
N ILE A 166 -2.78 11.60 11.13
CA ILE A 166 -2.75 12.17 9.77
C ILE A 166 -2.26 11.15 8.74
N TRP A 167 -1.24 10.37 9.07
CA TRP A 167 -0.78 9.27 8.23
C TRP A 167 -1.88 8.27 7.90
N SER A 168 -2.64 7.84 8.92
CA SER A 168 -3.76 6.91 8.75
C SER A 168 -4.89 7.55 7.93
N PHE A 169 -5.16 8.84 8.15
CA PHE A 169 -6.12 9.60 7.35
C PHE A 169 -5.69 9.65 5.87
N ALA A 170 -4.43 9.98 5.58
CA ALA A 170 -3.91 10.02 4.21
C ALA A 170 -4.09 8.68 3.49
N ARG A 171 -3.80 7.56 4.17
CA ARG A 171 -4.01 6.22 3.59
C ARG A 171 -5.49 5.91 3.33
N LYS A 172 -6.39 6.27 4.25
CA LYS A 172 -7.84 6.08 4.06
C LYS A 172 -8.38 6.99 2.96
N LEU A 173 -7.87 8.22 2.87
CA LEU A 173 -8.18 9.13 1.78
C LEU A 173 -7.77 8.53 0.43
N GLY A 174 -6.58 7.90 0.35
CA GLY A 174 -6.15 7.16 -0.83
C GLY A 174 -7.15 6.09 -1.26
N LEU A 175 -7.70 5.31 -0.31
CA LEU A 175 -8.72 4.31 -0.60
C LEU A 175 -10.03 4.94 -1.14
N ALA A 176 -10.47 6.03 -0.52
CA ALA A 176 -11.67 6.76 -0.96
C ALA A 176 -11.48 7.34 -2.38
N LEU A 177 -10.32 7.96 -2.65
CA LEU A 177 -9.98 8.49 -3.97
C LEU A 177 -9.90 7.38 -5.03
N ALA A 178 -9.31 6.24 -4.68
CA ALA A 178 -9.25 5.10 -5.59
C ALA A 178 -10.65 4.66 -6.03
N ALA A 179 -11.56 4.43 -5.09
CA ALA A 179 -12.94 4.05 -5.39
C ALA A 179 -13.68 5.16 -6.17
N PHE A 180 -13.52 6.42 -5.75
CA PHE A 180 -14.19 7.57 -6.37
C PHE A 180 -13.83 7.76 -7.85
N PHE A 181 -12.58 7.49 -8.22
CA PHE A 181 -12.14 7.64 -9.61
C PHE A 181 -12.31 6.37 -10.44
N THR A 182 -12.05 5.20 -9.86
CA THR A 182 -12.02 3.97 -10.66
C THR A 182 -13.40 3.36 -10.91
N LEU A 183 -14.33 3.43 -9.96
CA LEU A 183 -15.67 2.86 -10.15
C LEU A 183 -16.47 3.63 -11.22
N PRO A 184 -16.55 4.96 -11.23
CA PRO A 184 -17.22 5.69 -12.32
C PRO A 184 -16.53 5.52 -13.68
N LEU A 185 -15.19 5.32 -13.70
CA LEU A 185 -14.46 5.04 -14.93
C LEU A 185 -14.92 3.70 -15.55
N LEU A 186 -15.09 2.66 -14.73
CA LEU A 186 -15.60 1.36 -15.17
C LEU A 186 -17.06 1.47 -15.61
N GLU A 187 -17.91 2.13 -14.84
CA GLU A 187 -19.33 2.34 -15.19
C GLU A 187 -19.48 3.00 -16.56
N ARG A 188 -18.72 4.08 -16.81
CA ARG A 188 -18.72 4.78 -18.12
C ARG A 188 -18.22 3.91 -19.27
N SER A 189 -17.42 2.89 -19.02
CA SER A 189 -17.00 1.92 -20.04
C SER A 189 -18.04 0.83 -20.31
N GLY A 190 -19.18 0.86 -19.62
CA GLY A 190 -20.23 -0.15 -19.69
C GLY A 190 -19.88 -1.44 -18.95
N PHE A 191 -18.95 -1.39 -18.00
CA PHE A 191 -18.60 -2.56 -17.19
C PHE A 191 -19.73 -2.89 -16.21
N THR A 192 -20.14 -4.14 -16.17
CA THR A 192 -21.16 -4.67 -15.25
C THR A 192 -20.58 -5.90 -14.54
N PRO A 193 -20.37 -5.84 -13.20
CA PRO A 193 -19.81 -6.95 -12.46
C PRO A 193 -20.61 -8.25 -12.59
N GLY A 194 -19.93 -9.37 -12.78
CA GLY A 194 -20.54 -10.71 -12.84
C GLY A 194 -21.36 -10.97 -14.12
N GLN A 195 -21.23 -10.13 -15.15
CA GLN A 195 -21.90 -10.32 -16.42
C GLN A 195 -20.92 -10.41 -17.59
N THR A 196 -21.44 -10.79 -18.75
CA THR A 196 -20.63 -10.76 -19.98
C THR A 196 -20.34 -9.32 -20.38
N ASN A 197 -19.09 -8.92 -20.23
CA ASN A 197 -18.64 -7.57 -20.50
C ASN A 197 -18.06 -7.44 -21.92
N SER A 198 -18.18 -6.26 -22.53
CA SER A 198 -17.55 -5.95 -23.81
C SER A 198 -16.02 -5.96 -23.72
N ALA A 199 -15.34 -6.18 -24.84
CA ALA A 199 -13.88 -6.12 -24.89
C ALA A 199 -13.33 -4.75 -24.43
N GLN A 200 -14.06 -3.67 -24.71
CA GLN A 200 -13.71 -2.32 -24.26
C GLN A 200 -13.80 -2.19 -22.74
N ALA A 201 -14.86 -2.69 -22.10
CA ALA A 201 -15.02 -2.66 -20.65
C ALA A 201 -13.92 -3.47 -19.94
N LEU A 202 -13.61 -4.67 -20.46
CA LEU A 202 -12.52 -5.50 -19.92
C LEU A 202 -11.14 -4.87 -20.13
N THR A 203 -10.92 -4.15 -21.23
CA THR A 203 -9.69 -3.40 -21.45
C THR A 203 -9.57 -2.24 -20.47
N THR A 204 -10.65 -1.51 -20.22
CA THR A 204 -10.68 -0.42 -19.23
C THR A 204 -10.36 -0.96 -17.82
N LEU A 205 -10.97 -2.09 -17.45
CA LEU A 205 -10.66 -2.75 -16.16
C LEU A 205 -9.17 -3.16 -16.08
N ASN A 206 -8.62 -3.72 -17.16
CA ASN A 206 -7.20 -4.12 -17.21
C ASN A 206 -6.26 -2.89 -17.06
N LEU A 207 -6.55 -1.81 -17.75
CA LEU A 207 -5.77 -0.57 -17.65
C LEU A 207 -5.87 0.04 -16.24
N ALA A 208 -7.08 0.09 -15.67
CA ALA A 208 -7.30 0.62 -14.34
C ALA A 208 -6.64 -0.23 -13.25
N TYR A 209 -6.65 -1.56 -13.38
CA TYR A 209 -6.07 -2.49 -12.40
C TYR A 209 -4.55 -2.58 -12.47
N ALA A 210 -3.97 -2.57 -13.66
CA ALA A 210 -2.56 -2.88 -13.88
C ALA A 210 -1.73 -1.65 -14.27
N VAL A 211 -2.18 -0.85 -15.25
CA VAL A 211 -1.37 0.26 -15.79
C VAL A 211 -1.42 1.48 -14.88
N LEU A 212 -2.60 1.88 -14.42
CA LEU A 212 -2.74 3.04 -13.55
C LEU A 212 -1.94 2.92 -12.24
N PRO A 213 -1.96 1.77 -11.52
CA PRO A 213 -1.08 1.56 -10.37
C PRO A 213 0.41 1.65 -10.70
N CYS A 214 0.84 1.19 -11.89
CA CYS A 214 2.24 1.33 -12.31
C CYS A 214 2.65 2.79 -12.45
N ILE A 215 1.84 3.62 -13.10
CA ILE A 215 2.12 5.05 -13.29
C ILE A 215 2.27 5.74 -11.92
N LEU A 216 1.35 5.47 -11.00
CA LEU A 216 1.40 6.03 -9.64
C LEU A 216 2.62 5.53 -8.87
N LYS A 217 2.97 4.26 -9.01
CA LYS A 217 4.14 3.67 -8.34
C LYS A 217 5.45 4.22 -8.91
N VAL A 218 5.53 4.48 -10.21
CA VAL A 218 6.66 5.17 -10.84
C VAL A 218 6.79 6.59 -10.29
N GLY A 219 5.68 7.32 -10.13
CA GLY A 219 5.68 8.63 -9.48
C GLY A 219 6.20 8.57 -8.03
N ALA A 220 5.72 7.60 -7.26
CA ALA A 220 6.21 7.37 -5.89
C ALA A 220 7.70 7.00 -5.87
N PHE A 221 8.16 6.17 -6.78
CA PHE A 221 9.57 5.81 -6.95
C PHE A 221 10.43 7.05 -7.23
N GLY A 222 10.00 7.91 -8.15
CA GLY A 222 10.65 9.20 -8.42
C GLY A 222 10.74 10.09 -7.17
N MET A 223 9.68 10.13 -6.35
CA MET A 223 9.73 10.84 -5.06
C MET A 223 10.75 10.24 -4.10
N VAL A 224 10.88 8.90 -4.03
CA VAL A 224 11.88 8.24 -3.19
C VAL A 224 13.30 8.56 -3.64
N LEU A 225 13.56 8.61 -4.95
CA LEU A 225 14.87 8.98 -5.49
C LEU A 225 15.33 10.35 -4.98
N THR A 226 14.41 11.31 -4.91
CA THR A 226 14.68 12.70 -4.50
C THR A 226 14.70 12.92 -2.98
N LEU A 227 14.43 11.86 -2.15
CA LEU A 227 14.53 11.99 -0.69
C LEU A 227 15.99 12.14 -0.26
N PRO A 228 16.30 13.10 0.65
CA PRO A 228 17.65 13.24 1.22
C PRO A 228 18.07 11.98 1.95
N THR A 229 19.33 11.60 1.80
CA THR A 229 19.88 10.39 2.45
C THR A 229 19.92 10.52 3.99
N GLU A 230 19.98 11.74 4.49
CA GLU A 230 19.99 12.05 5.93
C GLU A 230 18.65 11.74 6.63
N VAL A 231 17.55 11.89 5.93
CA VAL A 231 16.20 11.53 6.43
C VAL A 231 16.07 10.01 6.62
N THR A 232 16.97 9.24 6.03
CA THR A 232 16.91 7.78 5.93
C THR A 232 17.98 7.05 6.76
N ARG A 233 18.94 7.76 7.36
CA ARG A 233 19.95 7.18 8.25
C ARG A 233 19.48 7.23 9.71
N LYS A 234 19.65 6.09 10.40
CA LYS A 234 19.54 6.04 11.87
C LYS A 234 20.60 6.89 12.54
#